data_436c5493f6750ce50ce32e45180f6336
#
_entry.id   436c5493f6750ce50ce32e45180f6336
#
_cell.length_a   1.000
_cell.length_b   1.000
_cell.length_c   1.000
_cell.angle_alpha   90.00
_cell.angle_beta   90.00
_cell.angle_gamma   90.00
#
_symmetry.space_group_name_H-M   'P 1'
#
loop_
_entity.id
_entity.type
_entity.pdbx_description
1 polymer ?
#
loop_
_entity_poly.entity_id
_entity_poly.type
_entity_poly.pdbx_seq_one_letter_code
_entity_poly.pdbx_strand_id
1 'polypeptide(L)'
;MEQTTNHKLIIYQLLPRLFGNTQTLNKTNGSIEENGVGKLNDINDKALQEIKKMGFTYVWYTGVIEHATMTDYSQFGIKADDPDIVKGRAGSPYAIKDYYDIDPDLAVDVKNRIGEYEALIKRTHNNGLKVLMDLVPNHVARTYGSDVKPAGVRDFGEDDDKGKAFSATNDFYYMPGQPFVVPAGYNPGGDEFKSPLKDGKFDENPAKATGNDVFSAAPSINDWFETMKLNYGVDYMDHRRGHFDPIPPLWNKVYDILHYWSEKGVDGFRCDMVEMVPIEFWGWVIPKLKAEHPGLVFIGEAYDKGKYADYIYKGKFDYLYDKVGLYDAIKRLTRDEHNSSTWEINAVWNHDSKGIDEHMLRFMENHDEQRIACNDFAGNPWLAVPGMIVTATLNTGPVMVYFGQEVGEPAQGTEGFSGNDGRTSIFDYWGVPEHQKWVNNHEYDGAKLSEDQQKLRGFYHNLLTAVHNSEALKTGAFYELMIANEHQPGFDTRQYIYLRYTNNQRILVIINFNRGERRLTVKLPEDLLTKLNQSGHKQFTDLLSGAKFNTDDIKNGVEVSLPAMSGMLLEF
;
A
#
# COMPACT_ATOMS: atom_id res chain seq x y z
N MET A 1 -31.56 -2.57 -7.51
CA MET A 1 -30.10 -2.43 -7.48
C MET A 1 -29.84 -1.06 -6.87
N GLU A 2 -29.54 -1.03 -5.58
CA GLU A 2 -29.00 0.19 -4.96
C GLU A 2 -27.65 0.44 -5.62
N GLN A 3 -27.49 1.58 -6.27
CA GLN A 3 -26.20 2.11 -6.62
C GLN A 3 -25.40 2.21 -5.30
N THR A 4 -24.44 1.32 -5.09
CA THR A 4 -23.40 1.55 -4.11
C THR A 4 -22.77 2.88 -4.50
N THR A 5 -23.12 3.94 -3.77
CA THR A 5 -22.47 5.24 -3.90
C THR A 5 -20.99 4.99 -3.66
N ASN A 6 -20.21 5.08 -4.71
CA ASN A 6 -18.76 4.83 -4.69
C ASN A 6 -18.14 5.98 -3.88
N HIS A 7 -18.06 5.80 -2.56
CA HIS A 7 -17.42 6.77 -1.68
C HIS A 7 -15.90 6.57 -1.84
N LYS A 8 -15.18 7.65 -2.12
CA LYS A 8 -13.71 7.65 -2.17
C LYS A 8 -13.14 6.95 -0.93
N LEU A 9 -12.35 5.90 -1.14
CA LEU A 9 -11.68 5.18 -0.05
C LEU A 9 -10.54 6.05 0.49
N ILE A 10 -10.45 6.12 1.82
CA ILE A 10 -9.35 6.77 2.54
C ILE A 10 -8.74 5.69 3.42
N ILE A 11 -7.55 5.22 3.02
CA ILE A 11 -6.95 3.99 3.54
C ILE A 11 -5.78 4.34 4.48
N TYR A 12 -5.79 3.77 5.68
CA TYR A 12 -4.63 3.76 6.57
C TYR A 12 -3.94 2.41 6.48
N GLN A 13 -2.73 2.38 5.91
CA GLN A 13 -1.91 1.18 5.82
C GLN A 13 -1.05 1.06 7.07
N LEU A 14 -1.03 -0.10 7.69
CA LEU A 14 -0.15 -0.41 8.82
C LEU A 14 0.37 -1.85 8.77
N LEU A 15 1.57 -2.05 9.28
CA LEU A 15 2.19 -3.36 9.49
C LEU A 15 2.06 -3.71 10.98
N PRO A 16 1.16 -4.63 11.39
CA PRO A 16 0.89 -4.91 12.82
C PRO A 16 2.14 -5.21 13.62
N ARG A 17 3.10 -5.95 13.03
CA ARG A 17 4.40 -6.28 13.64
C ARG A 17 5.14 -5.06 14.20
N LEU A 18 5.06 -3.93 13.48
CA LEU A 18 5.75 -2.69 13.81
C LEU A 18 4.84 -1.68 14.50
N PHE A 19 3.57 -1.63 14.12
CA PHE A 19 2.61 -0.61 14.56
C PHE A 19 2.42 -0.57 16.09
N GLY A 20 2.23 -1.73 16.71
CA GLY A 20 2.05 -1.85 18.15
C GLY A 20 3.35 -2.01 18.95
N ASN A 21 4.50 -2.13 18.28
CA ASN A 21 5.76 -2.36 18.97
C ASN A 21 6.21 -1.12 19.75
N THR A 22 6.42 -1.26 21.07
CA THR A 22 6.88 -0.20 21.96
C THR A 22 8.32 -0.34 22.40
N GLN A 23 9.03 -1.39 21.96
CA GLN A 23 10.46 -1.55 22.23
C GLN A 23 11.29 -0.57 21.41
N THR A 24 12.32 -0.02 22.03
CA THR A 24 13.15 1.03 21.42
C THR A 24 14.57 0.55 21.06
N LEU A 25 14.91 -0.69 21.40
CA LEU A 25 16.17 -1.29 21.03
C LEU A 25 16.08 -1.80 19.58
N ASN A 26 16.65 -1.02 18.65
CA ASN A 26 16.69 -1.39 17.24
C ASN A 26 18.07 -2.01 16.91
N LYS A 27 18.27 -3.26 17.37
CA LYS A 27 19.49 -4.01 17.08
C LYS A 27 19.40 -4.63 15.69
N THR A 28 20.38 -4.39 14.83
CA THR A 28 20.48 -5.06 13.52
C THR A 28 20.48 -6.58 13.71
N ASN A 29 19.61 -7.29 13.01
CA ASN A 29 19.35 -8.73 13.16
C ASN A 29 18.92 -9.15 14.59
N GLY A 30 18.35 -8.24 15.38
CA GLY A 30 17.85 -8.53 16.73
C GLY A 30 16.71 -9.55 16.74
N SER A 31 16.63 -10.34 17.80
CA SER A 31 15.54 -11.29 18.00
C SER A 31 14.23 -10.58 18.38
N ILE A 32 13.14 -11.35 18.42
CA ILE A 32 11.84 -10.86 18.88
C ILE A 32 11.90 -10.38 20.36
N GLU A 33 12.73 -11.02 21.19
CA GLU A 33 12.92 -10.65 22.59
C GLU A 33 13.73 -9.35 22.74
N GLU A 34 14.68 -9.11 21.82
CA GLU A 34 15.53 -7.91 21.83
C GLU A 34 14.78 -6.69 21.29
N ASN A 35 14.20 -6.80 20.10
CA ASN A 35 13.61 -5.67 19.37
C ASN A 35 12.11 -5.52 19.60
N GLY A 36 11.46 -6.55 20.15
CA GLY A 36 10.01 -6.55 20.35
C GLY A 36 9.21 -6.77 19.07
N VAL A 37 7.91 -6.92 19.24
CA VAL A 37 6.94 -7.10 18.15
C VAL A 37 5.58 -6.55 18.57
N GLY A 38 4.90 -5.87 17.65
CA GLY A 38 3.50 -5.47 17.84
C GLY A 38 2.54 -6.65 17.75
N LYS A 39 1.44 -6.57 18.46
CA LYS A 39 0.39 -7.60 18.54
C LYS A 39 -0.92 -7.11 17.92
N LEU A 40 -1.73 -8.03 17.41
CA LEU A 40 -3.08 -7.73 16.93
C LEU A 40 -3.93 -7.03 18.01
N ASN A 41 -3.70 -7.39 19.26
CA ASN A 41 -4.41 -6.81 20.40
C ASN A 41 -3.92 -5.40 20.78
N ASP A 42 -2.74 -4.98 20.32
CA ASP A 42 -2.25 -3.61 20.49
C ASP A 42 -3.06 -2.61 19.64
N ILE A 43 -3.64 -3.08 18.51
CA ILE A 43 -4.53 -2.28 17.68
C ILE A 43 -5.91 -2.24 18.36
N ASN A 44 -5.98 -1.50 19.45
CA ASN A 44 -7.15 -1.40 20.32
C ASN A 44 -8.17 -0.37 19.83
N ASP A 45 -9.29 -0.22 20.57
CA ASP A 45 -10.33 0.74 20.21
C ASP A 45 -9.83 2.19 20.18
N LYS A 46 -8.86 2.57 21.06
CA LYS A 46 -8.29 3.92 21.06
C LYS A 46 -7.56 4.20 19.73
N ALA A 47 -6.71 3.26 19.28
CA ALA A 47 -6.01 3.38 18.00
C ALA A 47 -7.00 3.54 16.84
N LEU A 48 -8.01 2.67 16.78
CA LEU A 48 -9.00 2.68 15.69
C LEU A 48 -9.87 3.93 15.70
N GLN A 49 -10.25 4.45 16.88
CA GLN A 49 -10.98 5.70 17.01
C GLN A 49 -10.15 6.91 16.54
N GLU A 50 -8.87 6.96 16.88
CA GLU A 50 -7.99 8.02 16.42
C GLU A 50 -7.76 7.97 14.89
N ILE A 51 -7.62 6.76 14.32
CA ILE A 51 -7.58 6.56 12.86
C ILE A 51 -8.90 7.04 12.24
N LYS A 52 -10.05 6.64 12.79
CA LYS A 52 -11.36 7.06 12.30
C LYS A 52 -11.55 8.57 12.36
N LYS A 53 -11.14 9.23 13.45
CA LYS A 53 -11.22 10.70 13.60
C LYS A 53 -10.45 11.45 12.52
N MET A 54 -9.38 10.89 11.99
CA MET A 54 -8.62 11.48 10.88
C MET A 54 -9.34 11.38 9.53
N GLY A 55 -10.51 10.73 9.46
CA GLY A 55 -11.30 10.62 8.23
C GLY A 55 -11.06 9.34 7.45
N PHE A 56 -10.26 8.41 7.94
CA PHE A 56 -10.06 7.11 7.30
C PHE A 56 -11.34 6.27 7.27
N THR A 57 -11.46 5.46 6.22
CA THR A 57 -12.61 4.57 5.99
C THR A 57 -12.21 3.09 5.99
N TYR A 58 -10.95 2.81 5.67
CA TYR A 58 -10.37 1.47 5.63
C TYR A 58 -9.04 1.44 6.40
N VAL A 59 -8.74 0.27 6.98
CA VAL A 59 -7.40 -0.09 7.47
C VAL A 59 -6.89 -1.26 6.66
N TRP A 60 -5.71 -1.11 6.07
CA TRP A 60 -5.00 -2.22 5.44
C TRP A 60 -3.97 -2.77 6.41
N TYR A 61 -4.22 -3.99 6.88
CA TYR A 61 -3.32 -4.76 7.72
C TYR A 61 -2.34 -5.54 6.85
N THR A 62 -1.13 -5.02 6.70
CA THR A 62 -0.05 -5.63 5.91
C THR A 62 0.62 -6.74 6.71
N GLY A 63 0.86 -7.91 6.07
CA GLY A 63 1.69 -8.98 6.64
C GLY A 63 1.04 -9.72 7.81
N VAL A 64 -0.27 -9.97 7.76
CA VAL A 64 -0.99 -10.71 8.81
C VAL A 64 -1.04 -12.22 8.59
N ILE A 65 -0.94 -12.67 7.33
CA ILE A 65 -0.93 -14.11 6.98
C ILE A 65 0.39 -14.73 7.43
N GLU A 66 0.36 -15.99 7.89
CA GLU A 66 1.56 -16.73 8.29
C GLU A 66 2.58 -16.77 7.15
N HIS A 67 3.80 -16.33 7.43
CA HIS A 67 4.93 -16.32 6.51
C HIS A 67 6.16 -16.96 7.18
N ALA A 68 7.16 -17.31 6.38
CA ALA A 68 8.38 -17.93 6.89
C ALA A 68 9.15 -16.97 7.80
N THR A 69 9.58 -17.45 8.97
CA THR A 69 10.29 -16.68 10.01
C THR A 69 11.46 -17.46 10.60
N MET A 70 12.47 -16.77 11.16
CA MET A 70 13.55 -17.41 11.92
C MET A 70 13.18 -17.69 13.38
N THR A 71 12.01 -17.24 13.84
CA THR A 71 11.52 -17.53 15.19
C THR A 71 10.86 -18.91 15.22
N ASP A 72 11.23 -19.72 16.21
CA ASP A 72 10.78 -21.12 16.32
C ASP A 72 9.44 -21.20 17.09
N TYR A 73 8.40 -21.64 16.41
CA TYR A 73 7.07 -21.89 16.95
C TYR A 73 6.71 -23.38 17.00
N SER A 74 7.69 -24.29 16.89
CA SER A 74 7.46 -25.74 16.86
C SER A 74 6.74 -26.28 18.11
N GLN A 75 6.90 -25.62 19.26
CA GLN A 75 6.16 -25.94 20.49
C GLN A 75 4.64 -25.75 20.36
N PHE A 76 4.18 -24.99 19.36
CA PHE A 76 2.76 -24.77 19.07
C PHE A 76 2.25 -25.61 17.91
N GLY A 77 3.08 -26.50 17.36
CA GLY A 77 2.75 -27.36 16.24
C GLY A 77 3.06 -26.73 14.86
N ILE A 78 3.60 -25.53 14.83
CA ILE A 78 4.02 -24.85 13.61
C ILE A 78 5.43 -25.30 13.26
N LYS A 79 5.63 -25.84 12.05
CA LYS A 79 6.94 -26.33 11.61
C LYS A 79 7.95 -25.17 11.58
N ALA A 80 9.13 -25.34 12.20
CA ALA A 80 10.20 -24.37 12.11
C ALA A 80 10.70 -24.19 10.66
N ASP A 81 10.97 -22.95 10.27
CA ASP A 81 11.52 -22.64 8.97
C ASP A 81 13.04 -22.78 8.96
N ASP A 82 13.58 -23.08 7.80
CA ASP A 82 15.02 -23.13 7.57
C ASP A 82 15.56 -21.71 7.36
N PRO A 83 16.45 -21.20 8.24
CA PRO A 83 16.97 -19.85 8.11
C PRO A 83 17.67 -19.56 6.79
N ASP A 84 18.24 -20.56 6.13
CA ASP A 84 18.97 -20.40 4.89
C ASP A 84 18.09 -19.98 3.69
N ILE A 85 16.76 -19.99 3.90
CA ILE A 85 15.77 -19.53 2.93
C ILE A 85 14.77 -18.51 3.53
N VAL A 86 15.16 -17.77 4.57
CA VAL A 86 14.32 -16.72 5.20
C VAL A 86 15.07 -15.39 5.18
N LYS A 87 14.48 -14.34 4.63
CA LYS A 87 15.05 -12.98 4.61
C LYS A 87 14.69 -12.19 5.87
N GLY A 88 15.71 -11.70 6.61
CA GLY A 88 15.54 -11.00 7.88
C GLY A 88 15.12 -11.93 9.03
N ARG A 89 15.12 -11.41 10.26
CA ARG A 89 14.83 -12.21 11.46
C ARG A 89 13.34 -12.57 11.58
N ALA A 90 12.48 -11.64 11.23
CA ALA A 90 11.03 -11.84 11.27
C ALA A 90 10.46 -12.44 9.98
N GLY A 91 11.27 -12.54 8.94
CA GLY A 91 10.86 -13.03 7.62
C GLY A 91 10.12 -12.00 6.78
N SER A 92 10.06 -12.28 5.48
CA SER A 92 9.29 -11.47 4.54
C SER A 92 7.78 -11.72 4.73
N PRO A 93 6.96 -10.68 4.96
CA PRO A 93 5.51 -10.82 4.99
C PRO A 93 4.91 -11.27 3.64
N TYR A 94 5.73 -11.32 2.59
CA TYR A 94 5.37 -11.79 1.25
C TYR A 94 5.87 -13.20 0.93
N ALA A 95 6.63 -13.84 1.83
CA ALA A 95 6.98 -15.26 1.73
C ALA A 95 5.97 -16.12 2.53
N ILE A 96 4.74 -16.20 2.01
CA ILE A 96 3.61 -16.87 2.69
C ILE A 96 3.89 -18.34 2.89
N LYS A 97 3.74 -18.82 4.12
CA LYS A 97 3.92 -20.20 4.52
C LYS A 97 2.60 -20.97 4.65
N ASP A 98 1.56 -20.31 5.14
CA ASP A 98 0.21 -20.86 5.26
C ASP A 98 -0.84 -19.78 4.98
N TYR A 99 -1.62 -19.96 3.90
CA TYR A 99 -2.68 -19.02 3.56
C TYR A 99 -3.93 -19.11 4.44
N TYR A 100 -4.07 -20.16 5.21
CA TYR A 100 -5.22 -20.36 6.11
C TYR A 100 -4.94 -19.96 7.55
N ASP A 101 -3.74 -19.43 7.81
CA ASP A 101 -3.27 -19.08 9.15
C ASP A 101 -2.77 -17.65 9.28
N ILE A 102 -2.61 -17.22 10.53
CA ILE A 102 -2.12 -15.89 10.90
C ILE A 102 -0.70 -16.02 11.46
N ASP A 103 0.14 -15.05 11.14
CA ASP A 103 1.51 -14.95 11.64
C ASP A 103 1.53 -15.07 13.18
N PRO A 104 2.20 -16.11 13.71
CA PRO A 104 2.26 -16.36 15.16
C PRO A 104 2.94 -15.23 15.94
N ASP A 105 3.83 -14.46 15.30
CA ASP A 105 4.47 -13.29 15.92
C ASP A 105 3.43 -12.27 16.42
N LEU A 106 2.31 -12.16 15.73
CA LEU A 106 1.30 -11.13 15.94
C LEU A 106 0.31 -11.47 17.08
N ALA A 107 0.24 -12.72 17.50
CA ALA A 107 -0.70 -13.16 18.51
C ALA A 107 -0.13 -13.01 19.92
N VAL A 108 -0.98 -12.70 20.89
CA VAL A 108 -0.69 -12.81 22.33
C VAL A 108 -0.77 -14.28 22.74
N ASP A 109 -1.80 -14.99 22.29
CA ASP A 109 -1.94 -16.45 22.41
C ASP A 109 -1.78 -17.09 21.02
N VAL A 110 -0.60 -17.65 20.77
CA VAL A 110 -0.27 -18.28 19.48
C VAL A 110 -1.28 -19.36 19.07
N LYS A 111 -1.84 -20.10 20.04
CA LYS A 111 -2.87 -21.13 19.75
C LYS A 111 -4.20 -20.54 19.33
N ASN A 112 -4.46 -19.29 19.66
CA ASN A 112 -5.69 -18.58 19.31
C ASN A 112 -5.47 -17.48 18.26
N ARG A 113 -4.36 -17.48 17.52
CA ARG A 113 -3.96 -16.42 16.57
C ARG A 113 -5.04 -16.05 15.54
N ILE A 114 -5.72 -17.05 14.98
CA ILE A 114 -6.85 -16.81 14.06
C ILE A 114 -7.99 -16.09 14.78
N GLY A 115 -8.35 -16.52 15.99
CA GLY A 115 -9.38 -15.87 16.80
C GLY A 115 -9.02 -14.45 17.20
N GLU A 116 -7.74 -14.14 17.44
CA GLU A 116 -7.28 -12.77 17.70
C GLU A 116 -7.42 -11.88 16.46
N TYR A 117 -7.15 -12.41 15.25
CA TYR A 117 -7.35 -11.67 14.03
C TYR A 117 -8.84 -11.43 13.70
N GLU A 118 -9.69 -12.45 13.87
CA GLU A 118 -11.15 -12.29 13.75
C GLU A 118 -11.69 -11.25 14.75
N ALA A 119 -11.14 -11.22 15.96
CA ALA A 119 -11.47 -10.21 16.96
C ALA A 119 -11.02 -8.80 16.51
N LEU A 120 -9.85 -8.68 15.85
CA LEU A 120 -9.38 -7.42 15.26
C LEU A 120 -10.29 -6.95 14.12
N ILE A 121 -10.69 -7.84 13.21
CA ILE A 121 -11.65 -7.51 12.14
C ILE A 121 -12.94 -6.95 12.75
N LYS A 122 -13.51 -7.65 13.71
CA LYS A 122 -14.74 -7.22 14.41
C LYS A 122 -14.55 -5.89 15.13
N ARG A 123 -13.42 -5.68 15.80
CA ARG A 123 -13.10 -4.42 16.49
C ARG A 123 -12.99 -3.26 15.50
N THR A 124 -12.37 -3.50 14.33
CA THR A 124 -12.26 -2.52 13.26
C THR A 124 -13.64 -2.12 12.74
N HIS A 125 -14.51 -3.09 12.47
CA HIS A 125 -15.90 -2.84 12.06
C HIS A 125 -16.70 -2.07 13.12
N ASN A 126 -16.55 -2.42 14.40
CA ASN A 126 -17.24 -1.75 15.51
C ASN A 126 -16.85 -0.26 15.61
N ASN A 127 -15.66 0.11 15.14
CA ASN A 127 -15.19 1.50 15.06
C ASN A 127 -15.55 2.17 13.72
N GLY A 128 -16.39 1.54 12.89
CA GLY A 128 -16.87 2.10 11.62
C GLY A 128 -15.81 2.18 10.53
N LEU A 129 -14.79 1.32 10.61
CA LEU A 129 -13.73 1.12 9.62
C LEU A 129 -13.92 -0.23 8.93
N LYS A 130 -13.37 -0.37 7.73
CA LYS A 130 -13.32 -1.62 6.97
C LYS A 130 -11.91 -2.17 6.89
N VAL A 131 -11.78 -3.46 6.59
CA VAL A 131 -10.52 -4.21 6.61
C VAL A 131 -10.07 -4.57 5.21
N LEU A 132 -8.82 -4.21 4.86
CA LEU A 132 -8.11 -4.75 3.71
C LEU A 132 -7.00 -5.70 4.20
N MET A 133 -6.78 -6.78 3.45
CA MET A 133 -5.76 -7.79 3.68
C MET A 133 -4.90 -7.98 2.44
N ASP A 134 -3.61 -8.32 2.61
CA ASP A 134 -2.77 -8.71 1.47
C ASP A 134 -3.17 -10.08 0.94
N LEU A 135 -3.17 -10.23 -0.38
CA LEU A 135 -3.07 -11.49 -1.08
C LEU A 135 -1.75 -11.49 -1.86
N VAL A 136 -0.93 -12.51 -1.70
CA VAL A 136 0.34 -12.70 -2.43
C VAL A 136 0.14 -13.80 -3.48
N PRO A 137 -0.40 -13.49 -4.68
CA PRO A 137 -0.88 -14.54 -5.60
C PRO A 137 0.23 -15.17 -6.44
N ASN A 138 1.37 -14.49 -6.60
CA ASN A 138 2.41 -14.91 -7.54
C ASN A 138 3.34 -16.00 -6.99
N HIS A 139 3.55 -16.03 -5.67
CA HIS A 139 4.56 -16.91 -5.05
C HIS A 139 4.22 -17.22 -3.59
N VAL A 140 4.92 -18.20 -3.04
CA VAL A 140 4.84 -18.63 -1.63
C VAL A 140 6.25 -18.91 -1.08
N ALA A 141 6.40 -19.06 0.23
CA ALA A 141 7.65 -19.48 0.85
C ALA A 141 8.06 -20.90 0.40
N ARG A 142 9.37 -21.20 0.40
CA ARG A 142 9.84 -22.57 0.07
C ARG A 142 9.42 -23.61 1.09
N THR A 143 9.06 -23.20 2.31
CA THR A 143 8.52 -24.08 3.36
C THR A 143 7.00 -24.14 3.36
N TYR A 144 6.31 -23.68 2.29
CA TYR A 144 4.85 -23.66 2.21
C TYR A 144 4.22 -25.01 2.60
N GLY A 145 3.22 -24.94 3.47
CA GLY A 145 2.41 -26.06 3.91
C GLY A 145 1.54 -25.65 5.09
N SER A 146 0.25 -25.94 5.04
CA SER A 146 -0.72 -25.49 6.03
C SER A 146 -0.87 -26.47 7.19
N ASP A 147 -0.78 -25.93 8.41
CA ASP A 147 -1.03 -26.67 9.67
C ASP A 147 -2.51 -26.66 10.08
N VAL A 148 -3.29 -25.68 9.57
CA VAL A 148 -4.66 -25.40 10.03
C VAL A 148 -5.71 -25.35 8.91
N LYS A 149 -5.35 -25.75 7.68
CA LYS A 149 -6.26 -25.74 6.54
C LYS A 149 -7.57 -26.48 6.78
N PRO A 150 -8.67 -26.05 6.19
CA PRO A 150 -9.94 -26.77 6.27
C PRO A 150 -9.83 -28.21 5.78
N ALA A 151 -10.67 -29.10 6.32
CA ALA A 151 -10.68 -30.50 5.93
C ALA A 151 -10.95 -30.66 4.43
N GLY A 152 -10.11 -31.47 3.75
CA GLY A 152 -10.21 -31.73 2.31
C GLY A 152 -9.45 -30.73 1.43
N VAL A 153 -8.90 -29.65 1.99
CA VAL A 153 -8.02 -28.72 1.24
C VAL A 153 -6.66 -29.38 0.99
N ARG A 154 -6.20 -29.29 -0.25
CA ARG A 154 -4.87 -29.75 -0.69
C ARG A 154 -3.89 -28.59 -0.73
N ASP A 155 -2.69 -28.79 -0.18
CA ASP A 155 -1.62 -27.80 -0.27
C ASP A 155 -1.13 -27.62 -1.72
N PHE A 156 -0.51 -26.47 -1.98
CA PHE A 156 0.15 -26.25 -3.26
C PHE A 156 1.28 -27.26 -3.46
N GLY A 157 1.35 -27.84 -4.65
CA GLY A 157 2.36 -28.82 -5.04
C GLY A 157 2.16 -30.25 -4.53
N GLU A 158 1.11 -30.51 -3.76
CA GLU A 158 0.83 -31.83 -3.19
C GLU A 158 0.55 -32.90 -4.27
N ASP A 159 -0.08 -32.48 -5.39
CA ASP A 159 -0.44 -33.33 -6.51
C ASP A 159 0.47 -33.17 -7.75
N ASP A 160 1.56 -32.39 -7.64
CA ASP A 160 2.41 -32.03 -8.77
C ASP A 160 3.24 -33.18 -9.32
N ASP A 161 3.31 -33.28 -10.66
CA ASP A 161 4.28 -34.10 -11.37
C ASP A 161 5.65 -33.39 -11.39
N LYS A 162 6.48 -33.69 -10.40
CA LYS A 162 7.82 -33.11 -10.23
C LYS A 162 8.83 -33.52 -11.32
N GLY A 163 8.48 -34.48 -12.17
CA GLY A 163 9.28 -34.89 -13.32
C GLY A 163 9.17 -33.95 -14.51
N LYS A 164 8.25 -32.98 -14.49
CA LYS A 164 8.00 -32.02 -15.57
C LYS A 164 8.39 -30.61 -15.15
N ALA A 165 9.13 -29.92 -16.01
CA ALA A 165 9.45 -28.50 -15.80
C ALA A 165 8.20 -27.61 -15.80
N PHE A 166 7.24 -27.92 -16.70
CA PHE A 166 5.92 -27.33 -16.76
C PHE A 166 4.84 -28.40 -16.94
N SER A 167 3.73 -28.23 -16.28
CA SER A 167 2.45 -28.86 -16.55
C SER A 167 1.33 -27.92 -16.15
N ALA A 168 0.30 -27.75 -16.95
CA ALA A 168 -0.84 -26.89 -16.61
C ALA A 168 -1.61 -27.35 -15.35
N THR A 169 -1.37 -28.59 -14.89
CA THR A 169 -1.96 -29.15 -13.68
C THR A 169 -1.07 -29.07 -12.44
N ASN A 170 0.20 -28.64 -12.60
CA ASN A 170 1.11 -28.42 -11.49
C ASN A 170 0.88 -27.03 -10.88
N ASP A 171 1.03 -26.92 -9.57
CA ASP A 171 0.99 -25.64 -8.86
C ASP A 171 2.32 -24.87 -8.92
N PHE A 172 3.44 -25.57 -9.22
CA PHE A 172 4.79 -24.99 -9.32
C PHE A 172 5.48 -25.32 -10.65
N TYR A 173 6.54 -24.55 -10.94
CA TYR A 173 7.51 -24.83 -11.99
C TYR A 173 8.73 -25.51 -11.40
N TYR A 174 9.19 -26.60 -12.00
CA TYR A 174 10.30 -27.41 -11.50
C TYR A 174 11.54 -27.37 -12.41
N MET A 175 12.70 -27.66 -11.82
CA MET A 175 13.95 -27.98 -12.53
C MET A 175 14.26 -29.48 -12.33
N PRO A 176 13.68 -30.39 -13.13
CA PRO A 176 13.81 -31.82 -12.92
C PRO A 176 15.27 -32.29 -12.83
N GLY A 177 15.58 -33.08 -11.80
CA GLY A 177 16.93 -33.64 -11.58
C GLY A 177 17.96 -32.64 -11.02
N GLN A 178 17.55 -31.42 -10.69
CA GLN A 178 18.44 -30.41 -10.11
C GLN A 178 17.99 -30.04 -8.70
N PRO A 179 18.78 -30.30 -7.64
CA PRO A 179 18.48 -29.86 -6.29
C PRO A 179 18.68 -28.35 -6.15
N PHE A 180 17.92 -27.74 -5.25
CA PHE A 180 18.07 -26.32 -4.91
C PHE A 180 19.42 -26.07 -4.24
N VAL A 181 20.03 -24.93 -4.57
CA VAL A 181 21.28 -24.45 -3.98
C VAL A 181 21.05 -23.10 -3.32
N VAL A 182 21.30 -23.02 -2.01
CA VAL A 182 21.25 -21.77 -1.25
C VAL A 182 22.25 -20.78 -1.83
N PRO A 183 21.87 -19.50 -2.03
CA PRO A 183 22.76 -18.50 -2.60
C PRO A 183 24.05 -18.33 -1.80
N ALA A 184 25.20 -18.34 -2.50
CA ALA A 184 26.49 -18.15 -1.87
C ALA A 184 26.58 -16.78 -1.18
N GLY A 185 27.13 -16.78 0.04
CA GLY A 185 27.35 -15.57 0.83
C GLY A 185 26.12 -15.09 1.62
N TYR A 186 24.99 -15.78 1.54
CA TYR A 186 23.88 -15.50 2.41
C TYR A 186 24.21 -15.91 3.86
N ASN A 187 24.02 -14.99 4.82
CA ASN A 187 24.26 -15.20 6.25
C ASN A 187 22.99 -14.85 7.05
N PRO A 188 22.05 -15.80 7.18
CA PRO A 188 20.76 -15.56 7.82
C PRO A 188 20.92 -15.09 9.26
N GLY A 189 20.23 -13.98 9.61
CA GLY A 189 20.24 -13.41 10.96
C GLY A 189 21.60 -12.92 11.47
N GLY A 190 22.62 -12.81 10.59
CA GLY A 190 23.97 -12.34 10.96
C GLY A 190 24.79 -13.36 11.77
N ASP A 191 25.97 -12.95 12.23
CA ASP A 191 26.95 -13.85 12.88
C ASP A 191 26.53 -14.33 14.26
N GLU A 192 25.69 -13.56 14.95
CA GLU A 192 25.23 -13.88 16.32
C GLU A 192 24.10 -14.93 16.33
N PHE A 193 23.31 -14.99 15.25
CA PHE A 193 22.23 -15.94 15.16
C PHE A 193 22.72 -17.37 14.96
N LYS A 194 22.29 -18.28 15.85
CA LYS A 194 22.63 -19.69 15.83
C LYS A 194 21.39 -20.55 15.70
N SER A 195 21.37 -21.44 14.73
CA SER A 195 20.37 -22.46 14.54
C SER A 195 21.03 -23.73 13.99
N PRO A 196 20.59 -24.93 14.39
CA PRO A 196 21.04 -26.17 13.78
C PRO A 196 20.75 -26.26 12.27
N LEU A 197 19.71 -25.53 11.81
CA LEU A 197 19.31 -25.48 10.40
C LEU A 197 20.08 -24.43 9.58
N LYS A 198 20.88 -23.57 10.22
CA LYS A 198 21.75 -22.60 9.54
C LYS A 198 23.05 -23.31 9.12
N ASP A 199 22.97 -24.14 8.10
CA ASP A 199 24.09 -24.97 7.61
C ASP A 199 24.46 -24.70 6.15
N GLY A 200 23.81 -23.70 5.52
CA GLY A 200 24.01 -23.32 4.11
C GLY A 200 23.34 -24.26 3.12
N LYS A 201 22.36 -25.04 3.55
CA LYS A 201 21.64 -26.02 2.71
C LYS A 201 20.14 -25.93 2.95
N PHE A 202 19.39 -26.27 1.92
CA PHE A 202 17.95 -26.49 2.01
C PHE A 202 17.57 -27.68 1.13
N ASP A 203 16.84 -28.65 1.70
CA ASP A 203 16.46 -29.87 0.98
C ASP A 203 15.22 -29.66 0.12
N GLU A 204 15.45 -29.26 -1.13
CA GLU A 204 14.42 -29.15 -2.16
C GLU A 204 14.92 -29.82 -3.46
N ASN A 205 14.34 -30.96 -3.81
CA ASN A 205 14.68 -31.70 -5.02
C ASN A 205 13.42 -32.31 -5.67
N PRO A 206 13.11 -31.93 -6.93
CA PRO A 206 13.77 -30.90 -7.74
C PRO A 206 13.52 -29.47 -7.21
N ALA A 207 14.45 -28.58 -7.53
CA ALA A 207 14.30 -27.16 -7.25
C ALA A 207 13.09 -26.57 -7.99
N LYS A 208 12.51 -25.50 -7.44
CA LYS A 208 11.41 -24.74 -8.04
C LYS A 208 11.86 -23.34 -8.46
N ALA A 209 11.21 -22.78 -9.47
CA ALA A 209 11.45 -21.40 -9.90
C ALA A 209 11.13 -20.41 -8.77
N THR A 210 11.89 -19.30 -8.69
CA THR A 210 11.66 -18.24 -7.70
C THR A 210 10.48 -17.34 -8.10
N GLY A 211 9.95 -16.59 -7.14
CA GLY A 211 8.83 -15.67 -7.35
C GLY A 211 9.09 -14.60 -8.41
N ASN A 212 10.34 -14.19 -8.61
CA ASN A 212 10.73 -13.20 -9.62
C ASN A 212 11.10 -13.81 -11.00
N ASP A 213 10.50 -14.93 -11.35
CA ASP A 213 10.66 -15.60 -12.67
C ASP A 213 12.10 -16.09 -12.96
N VAL A 214 12.87 -16.47 -11.92
CA VAL A 214 14.19 -17.09 -12.13
C VAL A 214 14.05 -18.61 -12.15
N PHE A 215 14.18 -19.19 -13.34
CA PHE A 215 14.10 -20.63 -13.59
C PHE A 215 15.50 -21.27 -13.47
N SER A 216 16.04 -21.27 -12.24
CA SER A 216 17.36 -21.82 -11.90
C SER A 216 17.30 -22.56 -10.57
N ALA A 217 18.01 -23.69 -10.49
CA ALA A 217 18.21 -24.40 -9.22
C ALA A 217 19.19 -23.66 -8.28
N ALA A 218 19.99 -22.71 -8.79
CA ALA A 218 20.95 -21.92 -8.04
C ALA A 218 20.67 -20.42 -8.29
N PRO A 219 19.59 -19.84 -7.72
CA PRO A 219 19.32 -18.41 -7.82
C PRO A 219 20.39 -17.60 -7.10
N SER A 220 20.50 -16.32 -7.42
CA SER A 220 21.42 -15.41 -6.74
C SER A 220 20.81 -14.87 -5.44
N ILE A 221 21.65 -14.27 -4.58
CA ILE A 221 21.20 -13.59 -3.36
C ILE A 221 20.26 -12.41 -3.64
N ASN A 222 20.32 -11.83 -4.85
CA ASN A 222 19.48 -10.72 -5.29
C ASN A 222 18.13 -11.17 -5.87
N ASP A 223 17.96 -12.47 -6.08
CA ASP A 223 16.68 -13.05 -6.48
C ASP A 223 15.76 -13.23 -5.26
N TRP A 224 14.49 -13.54 -5.51
CA TRP A 224 13.57 -13.90 -4.44
C TRP A 224 13.74 -15.39 -4.09
N PHE A 225 14.97 -15.75 -3.70
CA PHE A 225 15.41 -17.13 -3.51
C PHE A 225 14.62 -17.87 -2.41
N GLU A 226 14.04 -17.11 -1.46
CA GLU A 226 13.20 -17.62 -0.36
C GLU A 226 11.79 -18.02 -0.82
N THR A 227 11.44 -17.75 -2.08
CA THR A 227 10.09 -17.97 -2.61
C THR A 227 10.05 -19.00 -3.75
N MET A 228 8.86 -19.53 -3.98
CA MET A 228 8.53 -20.44 -5.09
C MET A 228 7.40 -19.82 -5.91
N LYS A 229 7.59 -19.75 -7.25
CA LYS A 229 6.59 -19.22 -8.17
C LYS A 229 5.40 -20.16 -8.34
N LEU A 230 4.18 -19.62 -8.22
CA LEU A 230 2.94 -20.34 -8.50
C LEU A 230 2.65 -20.40 -10.01
N ASN A 231 2.18 -21.54 -10.47
CA ASN A 231 1.91 -21.85 -11.88
C ASN A 231 0.42 -21.72 -12.21
N TYR A 232 0.03 -20.59 -12.74
CA TYR A 232 -1.33 -20.32 -13.21
C TYR A 232 -1.63 -20.90 -14.61
N GLY A 233 -0.84 -21.83 -15.11
CA GLY A 233 -1.02 -22.44 -16.44
C GLY A 233 -0.32 -21.67 -17.55
N VAL A 234 0.71 -20.89 -17.25
CA VAL A 234 1.53 -20.17 -18.23
C VAL A 234 2.82 -20.95 -18.50
N ASP A 235 3.02 -21.40 -19.73
CA ASP A 235 4.25 -22.08 -20.13
C ASP A 235 5.35 -21.09 -20.51
N TYR A 236 6.27 -20.85 -19.59
CA TYR A 236 7.41 -19.96 -19.80
C TYR A 236 8.42 -20.49 -20.83
N MET A 237 8.44 -21.80 -21.09
CA MET A 237 9.32 -22.44 -22.09
C MET A 237 8.72 -22.42 -23.49
N ASP A 238 7.41 -22.18 -23.63
CA ASP A 238 6.70 -22.02 -24.91
C ASP A 238 6.13 -20.57 -25.05
N HIS A 239 7.00 -19.57 -25.09
CA HIS A 239 6.64 -18.18 -25.35
C HIS A 239 5.54 -17.62 -24.43
N ARG A 240 5.48 -18.07 -23.18
CA ARG A 240 4.45 -17.71 -22.20
C ARG A 240 3.03 -18.04 -22.66
N ARG A 241 2.87 -19.16 -23.38
CA ARG A 241 1.55 -19.63 -23.80
C ARG A 241 0.69 -19.97 -22.59
N GLY A 242 -0.53 -19.44 -22.57
CA GLY A 242 -1.54 -19.79 -21.56
C GLY A 242 -2.23 -21.11 -21.87
N HIS A 243 -2.41 -21.92 -20.84
CA HIS A 243 -3.13 -23.20 -20.85
C HIS A 243 -4.27 -23.11 -19.83
N PHE A 244 -5.38 -22.47 -20.21
CA PHE A 244 -6.49 -22.11 -19.31
C PHE A 244 -7.79 -22.87 -19.60
N ASP A 245 -7.77 -23.84 -20.51
CA ASP A 245 -8.91 -24.72 -20.84
C ASP A 245 -8.45 -26.19 -20.88
N PRO A 246 -8.82 -27.02 -19.87
CA PRO A 246 -9.54 -26.61 -18.65
C PRO A 246 -8.71 -25.65 -17.75
N ILE A 247 -9.39 -24.90 -16.88
CA ILE A 247 -8.69 -24.01 -15.94
C ILE A 247 -7.74 -24.81 -15.04
N PRO A 248 -6.54 -24.26 -14.75
CA PRO A 248 -5.59 -24.92 -13.84
C PRO A 248 -6.18 -25.14 -12.44
N PRO A 249 -5.87 -26.26 -11.78
CA PRO A 249 -6.34 -26.54 -10.41
C PRO A 249 -5.99 -25.42 -9.41
N LEU A 250 -4.84 -24.79 -9.58
CA LEU A 250 -4.38 -23.68 -8.76
C LEU A 250 -5.42 -22.55 -8.65
N TRP A 251 -6.16 -22.25 -9.73
CA TRP A 251 -7.16 -21.17 -9.71
C TRP A 251 -8.24 -21.39 -8.65
N ASN A 252 -8.71 -22.63 -8.51
CA ASN A 252 -9.67 -22.97 -7.47
C ASN A 252 -9.06 -22.90 -6.08
N LYS A 253 -7.80 -23.33 -5.89
CA LYS A 253 -7.12 -23.24 -4.59
C LYS A 253 -6.99 -21.79 -4.13
N VAL A 254 -6.63 -20.86 -5.02
CA VAL A 254 -6.55 -19.43 -4.69
C VAL A 254 -7.93 -18.82 -4.47
N TYR A 255 -8.95 -19.25 -5.24
CA TYR A 255 -10.33 -18.85 -4.98
C TYR A 255 -10.78 -19.27 -3.57
N ASP A 256 -10.49 -20.52 -3.15
CA ASP A 256 -10.87 -21.03 -1.83
C ASP A 256 -10.21 -20.24 -0.69
N ILE A 257 -8.96 -19.82 -0.86
CA ILE A 257 -8.25 -18.92 0.08
C ILE A 257 -8.96 -17.57 0.19
N LEU A 258 -9.27 -16.92 -0.93
CA LEU A 258 -9.96 -15.63 -0.95
C LEU A 258 -11.36 -15.74 -0.35
N HIS A 259 -12.09 -16.80 -0.66
CA HIS A 259 -13.40 -17.08 -0.09
C HIS A 259 -13.33 -17.29 1.43
N TYR A 260 -12.36 -18.06 1.91
CA TYR A 260 -12.13 -18.31 3.34
C TYR A 260 -11.98 -17.02 4.16
N TRP A 261 -11.14 -16.08 3.69
CA TRP A 261 -10.96 -14.80 4.38
C TRP A 261 -12.14 -13.85 4.21
N SER A 262 -12.84 -13.92 3.09
CA SER A 262 -14.09 -13.17 2.88
C SER A 262 -15.18 -13.58 3.86
N GLU A 263 -15.34 -14.90 4.10
CA GLU A 263 -16.27 -15.43 5.12
C GLU A 263 -15.91 -14.99 6.55
N LYS A 264 -14.63 -14.71 6.83
CA LYS A 264 -14.16 -14.18 8.12
C LYS A 264 -14.36 -12.66 8.27
N GLY A 265 -14.89 -12.00 7.23
CA GLY A 265 -15.28 -10.59 7.29
C GLY A 265 -14.22 -9.60 6.78
N VAL A 266 -13.23 -10.05 6.02
CA VAL A 266 -12.34 -9.14 5.29
C VAL A 266 -13.15 -8.42 4.20
N ASP A 267 -13.05 -7.08 4.12
CA ASP A 267 -13.80 -6.25 3.17
C ASP A 267 -13.12 -6.07 1.82
N GLY A 268 -11.89 -6.56 1.67
CA GLY A 268 -11.17 -6.50 0.40
C GLY A 268 -9.72 -6.93 0.50
N PHE A 269 -9.10 -7.03 -0.66
CA PHE A 269 -7.73 -7.53 -0.81
C PHE A 269 -6.86 -6.53 -1.57
N ARG A 270 -5.65 -6.29 -1.05
CA ARG A 270 -4.56 -5.74 -1.84
C ARG A 270 -3.81 -6.93 -2.42
N CYS A 271 -3.77 -7.00 -3.74
CA CYS A 271 -3.13 -8.10 -4.47
C CYS A 271 -1.73 -7.70 -4.90
N ASP A 272 -0.75 -8.45 -4.41
CA ASP A 272 0.67 -8.27 -4.68
C ASP A 272 1.02 -8.63 -6.13
N MET A 273 1.88 -7.85 -6.78
CA MET A 273 2.49 -8.14 -8.07
C MET A 273 1.53 -8.72 -9.12
N VAL A 274 0.35 -8.09 -9.30
CA VAL A 274 -0.74 -8.64 -10.15
C VAL A 274 -0.34 -8.88 -11.60
N GLU A 275 0.69 -8.18 -12.09
CA GLU A 275 1.21 -8.31 -13.46
C GLU A 275 2.00 -9.61 -13.70
N MET A 276 2.41 -10.30 -12.64
CA MET A 276 3.09 -11.59 -12.69
C MET A 276 2.11 -12.78 -12.73
N VAL A 277 0.80 -12.50 -12.62
CA VAL A 277 -0.30 -13.46 -12.67
C VAL A 277 -1.14 -13.17 -13.92
N PRO A 278 -1.59 -14.20 -14.69
CA PRO A 278 -2.32 -13.97 -15.91
C PRO A 278 -3.64 -13.22 -15.65
N ILE A 279 -3.93 -12.25 -16.50
CA ILE A 279 -5.12 -11.40 -16.38
C ILE A 279 -6.42 -12.20 -16.47
N GLU A 280 -6.40 -13.34 -17.16
CA GLU A 280 -7.52 -14.26 -17.30
C GLU A 280 -7.94 -14.85 -15.95
N PHE A 281 -6.98 -15.14 -15.07
CA PHE A 281 -7.27 -15.55 -13.69
C PHE A 281 -8.04 -14.46 -12.93
N TRP A 282 -7.58 -13.22 -13.00
CA TRP A 282 -8.24 -12.09 -12.33
C TRP A 282 -9.66 -11.88 -12.84
N GLY A 283 -9.84 -11.91 -14.17
CA GLY A 283 -11.14 -11.79 -14.82
C GLY A 283 -12.11 -12.94 -14.49
N TRP A 284 -11.58 -14.08 -14.04
CA TRP A 284 -12.36 -15.22 -13.58
C TRP A 284 -12.68 -15.15 -12.08
N VAL A 285 -11.67 -14.88 -11.23
CA VAL A 285 -11.82 -14.99 -9.76
C VAL A 285 -12.59 -13.82 -9.15
N ILE A 286 -12.30 -12.57 -9.57
CA ILE A 286 -12.90 -11.38 -8.98
C ILE A 286 -14.43 -11.35 -9.15
N PRO A 287 -14.99 -11.53 -10.37
CA PRO A 287 -16.45 -11.57 -10.54
C PRO A 287 -17.11 -12.71 -9.77
N LYS A 288 -16.45 -13.88 -9.70
CA LYS A 288 -16.95 -15.03 -8.96
C LYS A 288 -17.08 -14.73 -7.47
N LEU A 289 -16.05 -14.14 -6.85
CA LEU A 289 -16.09 -13.76 -5.43
C LEU A 289 -17.09 -12.65 -5.16
N LYS A 290 -17.16 -11.63 -6.03
CA LYS A 290 -18.11 -10.53 -5.87
C LYS A 290 -19.58 -10.94 -6.05
N ALA A 291 -19.84 -12.05 -6.73
CA ALA A 291 -21.20 -12.61 -6.81
C ALA A 291 -21.68 -13.13 -5.44
N GLU A 292 -20.76 -13.62 -4.61
CA GLU A 292 -21.02 -14.14 -3.27
C GLU A 292 -20.84 -13.06 -2.20
N HIS A 293 -19.86 -12.18 -2.39
CA HIS A 293 -19.51 -11.07 -1.48
C HIS A 293 -19.48 -9.72 -2.23
N PRO A 294 -20.65 -9.11 -2.54
CA PRO A 294 -20.73 -7.93 -3.43
C PRO A 294 -19.97 -6.69 -2.93
N GLY A 295 -19.66 -6.63 -1.63
CA GLY A 295 -18.96 -5.50 -1.01
C GLY A 295 -17.44 -5.57 -1.08
N LEU A 296 -16.86 -6.66 -1.59
CA LEU A 296 -15.40 -6.83 -1.65
C LEU A 296 -14.75 -5.82 -2.59
N VAL A 297 -13.60 -5.29 -2.15
CA VAL A 297 -12.73 -4.39 -2.91
C VAL A 297 -11.43 -5.09 -3.28
N PHE A 298 -11.02 -4.97 -4.54
CA PHE A 298 -9.75 -5.51 -5.04
C PHE A 298 -8.84 -4.38 -5.51
N ILE A 299 -7.66 -4.28 -4.89
CA ILE A 299 -6.63 -3.29 -5.22
C ILE A 299 -5.42 -4.04 -5.77
N GLY A 300 -5.03 -3.74 -7.01
CA GLY A 300 -3.89 -4.39 -7.66
C GLY A 300 -2.62 -3.54 -7.59
N GLU A 301 -1.52 -4.15 -7.22
CA GLU A 301 -0.20 -3.57 -7.39
C GLU A 301 0.25 -3.78 -8.84
N ALA A 302 0.25 -2.70 -9.63
CA ALA A 302 0.62 -2.70 -11.05
C ALA A 302 1.52 -1.52 -11.38
N TYR A 303 2.48 -1.72 -12.28
CA TYR A 303 3.50 -0.74 -12.64
C TYR A 303 3.56 -0.44 -14.14
N ASP A 304 3.02 -1.31 -15.00
CA ASP A 304 2.95 -1.09 -16.45
C ASP A 304 1.72 -0.25 -16.82
N LYS A 305 1.94 1.05 -17.01
CA LYS A 305 0.87 2.01 -17.40
C LYS A 305 0.12 1.58 -18.66
N GLY A 306 0.77 0.88 -19.58
CA GLY A 306 0.16 0.36 -20.81
C GLY A 306 -0.88 -0.73 -20.56
N LYS A 307 -0.90 -1.33 -19.36
CA LYS A 307 -1.82 -2.41 -18.98
C LYS A 307 -2.90 -1.99 -17.97
N TYR A 308 -2.84 -0.80 -17.41
CA TYR A 308 -3.79 -0.37 -16.37
C TYR A 308 -5.26 -0.57 -16.79
N ALA A 309 -5.62 -0.11 -18.00
CA ALA A 309 -6.99 -0.29 -18.51
C ALA A 309 -7.39 -1.77 -18.63
N ASP A 310 -6.46 -2.65 -19.01
CA ASP A 310 -6.72 -4.08 -19.10
C ASP A 310 -7.00 -4.69 -17.71
N TYR A 311 -6.23 -4.34 -16.68
CA TYR A 311 -6.47 -4.82 -15.31
C TYR A 311 -7.79 -4.32 -14.74
N ILE A 312 -8.22 -3.09 -15.05
CA ILE A 312 -9.53 -2.58 -14.66
C ILE A 312 -10.65 -3.29 -15.44
N TYR A 313 -10.59 -3.31 -16.78
CA TYR A 313 -11.73 -3.77 -17.58
C TYR A 313 -11.77 -5.29 -17.80
N LYS A 314 -10.63 -5.96 -17.98
CA LYS A 314 -10.52 -7.41 -18.16
C LYS A 314 -10.24 -8.12 -16.84
N GLY A 315 -9.28 -7.64 -16.04
CA GLY A 315 -8.92 -8.16 -14.74
C GLY A 315 -9.95 -7.92 -13.65
N LYS A 316 -10.84 -6.90 -13.80
CA LYS A 316 -11.94 -6.56 -12.89
C LYS A 316 -11.50 -6.01 -11.54
N PHE A 317 -10.28 -5.47 -11.42
CA PHE A 317 -9.87 -4.73 -10.25
C PHE A 317 -10.70 -3.46 -10.05
N ASP A 318 -10.98 -3.11 -8.80
CA ASP A 318 -11.60 -1.84 -8.46
C ASP A 318 -10.60 -0.70 -8.55
N TYR A 319 -9.36 -0.96 -8.10
CA TYR A 319 -8.29 0.04 -8.05
C TYR A 319 -6.93 -0.56 -8.37
N LEU A 320 -6.03 0.30 -8.89
CA LEU A 320 -4.62 0.00 -9.14
C LEU A 320 -3.74 1.08 -8.51
N TYR A 321 -2.49 0.77 -8.22
CA TYR A 321 -1.50 1.74 -7.76
C TYR A 321 -1.18 2.79 -8.82
N ASP A 322 -1.19 4.08 -8.42
CA ASP A 322 -0.66 5.20 -9.23
C ASP A 322 0.79 5.51 -8.82
N LYS A 323 1.65 4.50 -8.90
CA LYS A 323 3.05 4.62 -8.48
C LYS A 323 3.93 5.24 -9.58
N VAL A 324 3.97 4.64 -10.75
CA VAL A 324 4.82 5.06 -11.87
C VAL A 324 4.33 6.36 -12.51
N GLY A 325 3.08 6.73 -12.29
CA GLY A 325 2.51 8.00 -12.71
C GLY A 325 2.68 9.08 -11.64
N LEU A 326 1.67 9.23 -10.78
CA LEU A 326 1.57 10.36 -9.87
C LEU A 326 2.63 10.36 -8.76
N TYR A 327 2.87 9.21 -8.11
CA TYR A 327 3.87 9.13 -7.04
C TYR A 327 5.25 9.61 -7.54
N ASP A 328 5.72 9.09 -8.68
CA ASP A 328 7.04 9.45 -9.22
C ASP A 328 7.11 10.94 -9.62
N ALA A 329 6.04 11.49 -10.21
CA ALA A 329 5.97 12.91 -10.56
C ALA A 329 6.02 13.81 -9.31
N ILE A 330 5.25 13.48 -8.27
CA ILE A 330 5.23 14.23 -7.01
C ILE A 330 6.57 14.12 -6.29
N LYS A 331 7.20 12.93 -6.28
CA LYS A 331 8.52 12.74 -5.67
C LYS A 331 9.56 13.65 -6.30
N ARG A 332 9.61 13.72 -7.64
CA ARG A 332 10.52 14.65 -8.36
C ARG A 332 10.25 16.11 -8.01
N LEU A 333 8.99 16.54 -7.98
CA LEU A 333 8.59 17.89 -7.58
C LEU A 333 8.98 18.21 -6.14
N THR A 334 8.74 17.28 -5.20
CA THR A 334 9.06 17.42 -3.78
C THR A 334 10.56 17.54 -3.56
N ARG A 335 11.37 16.80 -4.30
CA ARG A 335 12.83 16.84 -4.26
C ARG A 335 13.44 18.05 -4.98
N ASP A 336 12.62 18.83 -5.66
CA ASP A 336 13.06 19.95 -6.50
C ASP A 336 14.03 19.52 -7.61
N GLU A 337 13.78 18.36 -8.21
CA GLU A 337 14.64 17.82 -9.26
C GLU A 337 14.63 18.74 -10.49
N HIS A 338 15.81 18.86 -11.12
CA HIS A 338 15.96 19.66 -12.33
C HIS A 338 14.98 19.19 -13.41
N ASN A 339 14.30 20.14 -14.05
CA ASN A 339 13.25 19.91 -15.06
C ASN A 339 11.94 19.27 -14.57
N SER A 340 11.76 18.99 -13.26
CA SER A 340 10.44 18.57 -12.80
C SER A 340 9.43 19.72 -12.90
N SER A 341 8.20 19.40 -13.26
CA SER A 341 7.14 20.38 -13.53
C SER A 341 5.78 19.80 -13.15
N THR A 342 4.87 20.67 -12.68
CA THR A 342 3.49 20.27 -12.40
C THR A 342 2.70 19.84 -13.66
N TRP A 343 3.20 20.15 -14.86
CA TRP A 343 2.66 19.58 -16.10
C TRP A 343 2.80 18.05 -16.18
N GLU A 344 3.72 17.46 -15.42
CA GLU A 344 3.82 16.00 -15.28
C GLU A 344 2.57 15.43 -14.61
N ILE A 345 1.94 16.15 -13.67
CA ILE A 345 0.67 15.77 -13.04
C ILE A 345 -0.46 15.76 -14.11
N ASN A 346 -0.45 16.75 -15.01
CA ASN A 346 -1.40 16.76 -16.12
C ASN A 346 -1.21 15.57 -17.05
N ALA A 347 0.03 15.16 -17.34
CA ALA A 347 0.31 14.00 -18.16
C ALA A 347 -0.24 12.70 -17.52
N VAL A 348 -0.17 12.58 -16.20
CA VAL A 348 -0.69 11.39 -15.48
C VAL A 348 -2.18 11.19 -15.76
N TRP A 349 -3.04 12.14 -15.38
CA TRP A 349 -4.49 11.94 -15.50
C TRP A 349 -5.00 12.08 -16.95
N ASN A 350 -4.34 12.86 -17.80
CA ASN A 350 -4.77 13.10 -19.18
C ASN A 350 -4.23 12.07 -20.19
N HIS A 351 -3.19 11.33 -19.79
CA HIS A 351 -2.53 10.34 -20.65
C HIS A 351 -2.43 8.97 -19.99
N ASP A 352 -1.71 8.87 -18.85
CA ASP A 352 -1.35 7.57 -18.25
C ASP A 352 -2.56 6.83 -17.69
N SER A 353 -3.44 7.53 -16.98
CA SER A 353 -4.67 6.99 -16.37
C SER A 353 -5.96 7.54 -17.01
N LYS A 354 -5.87 8.05 -18.23
CA LYS A 354 -7.03 8.63 -18.92
C LYS A 354 -8.20 7.67 -19.03
N GLY A 355 -9.34 8.08 -18.46
CA GLY A 355 -10.58 7.29 -18.47
C GLY A 355 -10.64 6.19 -17.42
N ILE A 356 -9.64 6.11 -16.52
CA ILE A 356 -9.59 5.22 -15.37
C ILE A 356 -9.08 5.93 -14.10
N ASP A 357 -9.09 7.25 -14.08
CA ASP A 357 -8.54 8.05 -12.96
C ASP A 357 -9.20 7.75 -11.62
N GLU A 358 -10.49 7.46 -11.64
CA GLU A 358 -11.27 7.06 -10.46
C GLU A 358 -10.86 5.70 -9.90
N HIS A 359 -10.14 4.91 -10.67
CA HIS A 359 -9.62 3.60 -10.29
C HIS A 359 -8.17 3.64 -9.79
N MET A 360 -7.54 4.82 -9.70
CA MET A 360 -6.14 4.94 -9.30
C MET A 360 -6.01 5.23 -7.80
N LEU A 361 -5.41 4.28 -7.06
CA LEU A 361 -5.01 4.45 -5.66
C LEU A 361 -3.74 5.30 -5.58
N ARG A 362 -3.80 6.40 -4.85
CA ARG A 362 -2.72 7.39 -4.72
C ARG A 362 -2.15 7.43 -3.32
N PHE A 363 -0.84 7.56 -3.22
CA PHE A 363 -0.10 7.57 -1.96
C PHE A 363 1.24 8.30 -2.11
N MET A 364 1.86 8.64 -1.00
CA MET A 364 3.22 9.19 -0.95
C MET A 364 4.20 8.30 -0.19
N GLU A 365 3.71 7.39 0.64
CA GLU A 365 4.47 6.33 1.30
C GLU A 365 3.68 5.03 1.25
N ASN A 366 4.39 3.91 1.23
CA ASN A 366 3.91 2.58 1.55
C ASN A 366 5.06 1.75 2.15
N HIS A 367 4.87 0.46 2.34
CA HIS A 367 5.86 -0.43 2.93
C HIS A 367 7.08 -0.74 2.02
N ASP A 368 6.99 -0.43 0.72
CA ASP A 368 8.06 -0.65 -0.27
C ASP A 368 8.81 0.62 -0.64
N GLU A 369 8.21 1.80 -0.40
CA GLU A 369 8.78 3.08 -0.80
C GLU A 369 9.50 3.77 0.36
N GLN A 370 10.41 4.68 0.01
CA GLN A 370 11.14 5.49 0.97
C GLN A 370 10.20 6.37 1.78
N ARG A 371 10.51 6.56 3.06
CA ARG A 371 9.83 7.55 3.90
C ARG A 371 10.08 8.96 3.39
N ILE A 372 9.06 9.80 3.40
CA ILE A 372 9.17 11.21 2.97
C ILE A 372 10.24 11.95 3.78
N ALA A 373 10.29 11.70 5.08
CA ALA A 373 11.21 12.38 5.99
C ALA A 373 12.67 11.87 5.90
N CYS A 374 12.95 10.79 5.16
CA CYS A 374 14.32 10.33 4.95
C CYS A 374 15.11 11.29 4.04
N ASN A 375 16.45 11.29 4.20
CA ASN A 375 17.32 12.17 3.42
C ASN A 375 17.29 11.88 1.90
N ASP A 376 17.01 10.63 1.52
CA ASP A 376 16.94 10.20 0.13
C ASP A 376 15.63 10.56 -0.57
N PHE A 377 14.61 11.01 0.19
CA PHE A 377 13.37 11.56 -0.38
C PHE A 377 13.35 13.09 -0.20
N ALA A 378 12.89 13.62 0.93
CA ALA A 378 12.74 15.05 1.15
C ALA A 378 13.55 15.59 2.35
N GLY A 379 13.98 14.72 3.27
CA GLY A 379 14.70 15.08 4.51
C GLY A 379 13.85 15.87 5.52
N ASN A 380 12.66 16.29 5.11
CA ASN A 380 11.72 17.04 5.95
C ASN A 380 10.29 16.73 5.49
N PRO A 381 9.42 16.19 6.36
CA PRO A 381 8.07 15.78 5.97
C PRO A 381 7.17 16.93 5.51
N TRP A 382 7.43 18.16 5.95
CA TRP A 382 6.68 19.34 5.51
C TRP A 382 6.84 19.67 4.03
N LEU A 383 7.93 19.25 3.41
CA LEU A 383 8.16 19.46 1.98
C LEU A 383 7.21 18.65 1.10
N ALA A 384 6.56 17.63 1.66
CA ALA A 384 5.59 16.81 0.94
C ALA A 384 4.14 17.31 1.06
N VAL A 385 3.89 18.36 1.82
CA VAL A 385 2.53 18.93 2.00
C VAL A 385 1.82 19.20 0.65
N PRO A 386 2.43 19.90 -0.33
CA PRO A 386 1.77 20.13 -1.63
C PRO A 386 1.47 18.82 -2.36
N GLY A 387 2.41 17.87 -2.32
CA GLY A 387 2.25 16.54 -2.92
C GLY A 387 1.11 15.75 -2.27
N MET A 388 0.99 15.78 -0.94
CA MET A 388 -0.08 15.09 -0.23
C MET A 388 -1.45 15.70 -0.54
N ILE A 389 -1.54 17.03 -0.72
CA ILE A 389 -2.79 17.68 -1.14
C ILE A 389 -3.21 17.17 -2.52
N VAL A 390 -2.27 17.14 -3.51
CA VAL A 390 -2.56 16.56 -4.85
C VAL A 390 -3.02 15.12 -4.71
N THR A 391 -2.25 14.30 -4.00
CA THR A 391 -2.54 12.87 -3.78
C THR A 391 -3.95 12.64 -3.26
N ALA A 392 -4.41 13.46 -2.31
CA ALA A 392 -5.71 13.31 -1.68
C ALA A 392 -6.88 13.89 -2.49
N THR A 393 -6.64 14.88 -3.37
CA THR A 393 -7.74 15.69 -3.94
C THR A 393 -7.82 15.69 -5.47
N LEU A 394 -6.81 15.15 -6.19
CA LEU A 394 -6.72 15.24 -7.64
C LEU A 394 -7.97 14.69 -8.35
N ASN A 395 -8.40 13.49 -8.01
CA ASN A 395 -9.59 12.85 -8.59
C ASN A 395 -10.38 12.09 -7.52
N THR A 396 -11.31 11.23 -7.94
CA THR A 396 -12.19 10.46 -7.04
C THR A 396 -11.58 9.15 -6.58
N GLY A 397 -10.45 8.72 -7.15
CA GLY A 397 -9.71 7.51 -6.77
C GLY A 397 -9.28 7.51 -5.30
N PRO A 398 -9.00 6.34 -4.72
CA PRO A 398 -8.58 6.20 -3.32
C PRO A 398 -7.32 6.99 -2.97
N VAL A 399 -7.21 7.33 -1.69
CA VAL A 399 -5.97 7.88 -1.10
C VAL A 399 -5.51 6.98 0.04
N MET A 400 -4.20 6.79 0.16
CA MET A 400 -3.61 5.99 1.23
C MET A 400 -2.53 6.77 1.98
N VAL A 401 -2.44 6.54 3.29
CA VAL A 401 -1.38 7.02 4.17
C VAL A 401 -0.78 5.81 4.89
N TYR A 402 0.54 5.70 4.89
CA TYR A 402 1.27 4.67 5.61
C TYR A 402 1.55 5.12 7.04
N PHE A 403 1.40 4.24 8.02
CA PHE A 403 1.57 4.57 9.44
C PHE A 403 2.93 5.22 9.72
N GLY A 404 2.92 6.26 10.55
CA GLY A 404 4.12 7.06 10.82
C GLY A 404 4.35 8.22 9.83
N GLN A 405 3.77 8.20 8.63
CA GLN A 405 3.87 9.29 7.66
C GLN A 405 3.33 10.60 8.25
N GLU A 406 2.22 10.53 8.97
CA GLU A 406 1.54 11.67 9.57
C GLU A 406 2.28 12.29 10.77
N VAL A 407 3.34 11.63 11.23
CA VAL A 407 4.23 12.14 12.31
C VAL A 407 5.68 12.31 11.84
N GLY A 408 5.94 12.08 10.54
CA GLY A 408 7.24 12.31 9.92
C GLY A 408 8.29 11.27 10.26
N GLU A 409 7.93 9.98 10.25
CA GLU A 409 8.88 8.86 10.43
C GLU A 409 9.95 8.87 9.32
N PRO A 410 11.24 8.96 9.63
CA PRO A 410 12.29 9.08 8.63
C PRO A 410 12.93 7.76 8.18
N ALA A 411 12.77 6.66 8.92
CA ALA A 411 13.50 5.41 8.70
C ALA A 411 15.01 5.65 8.50
N GLN A 412 15.63 6.30 9.48
CA GLN A 412 17.06 6.65 9.42
C GLN A 412 17.94 5.58 10.06
N GLY A 413 19.09 5.34 9.42
CA GLY A 413 20.09 4.38 9.90
C GLY A 413 19.94 3.01 9.25
N THR A 414 20.65 2.02 9.78
CA THR A 414 20.61 0.66 9.26
C THR A 414 19.44 -0.08 9.88
N GLU A 415 18.41 -0.31 9.10
CA GLU A 415 17.21 -1.03 9.51
C GLU A 415 17.28 -2.50 9.09
N GLY A 416 17.87 -3.33 9.94
CA GLY A 416 17.90 -4.78 9.78
C GLY A 416 18.37 -5.25 8.40
N PHE A 417 17.60 -6.10 7.76
CA PHE A 417 17.91 -6.64 6.42
C PHE A 417 17.81 -5.58 5.31
N SER A 418 16.95 -4.56 5.47
CA SER A 418 16.79 -3.49 4.46
C SER A 418 18.02 -2.56 4.35
N GLY A 419 18.82 -2.47 5.41
CA GLY A 419 19.96 -1.56 5.44
C GLY A 419 19.55 -0.09 5.60
N ASN A 420 20.41 0.83 5.12
CA ASN A 420 20.18 2.28 5.21
C ASN A 420 19.74 2.83 3.84
N ASP A 421 18.48 2.63 3.50
CA ASP A 421 17.91 3.03 2.20
C ASP A 421 16.69 3.95 2.32
N GLY A 422 16.35 4.40 3.53
CA GLY A 422 15.22 5.28 3.81
C GLY A 422 13.86 4.59 3.84
N ARG A 423 13.85 3.24 3.87
CA ARG A 423 12.64 2.42 4.02
C ARG A 423 12.59 1.79 5.40
N THR A 424 11.42 1.76 6.00
CA THR A 424 11.20 0.98 7.23
C THR A 424 11.25 -0.51 6.90
N SER A 425 12.10 -1.29 7.61
CA SER A 425 12.25 -2.73 7.36
C SER A 425 10.92 -3.47 7.54
N ILE A 426 10.57 -4.30 6.57
CA ILE A 426 9.45 -5.25 6.66
C ILE A 426 9.92 -6.68 6.94
N PHE A 427 11.23 -6.91 7.10
CA PHE A 427 11.85 -8.23 7.24
C PHE A 427 12.30 -8.53 8.67
N ASP A 428 12.29 -7.52 9.54
CA ASP A 428 12.88 -7.62 10.86
C ASP A 428 11.92 -7.22 11.98
N TYR A 429 12.22 -7.63 13.19
CA TYR A 429 11.65 -7.06 14.40
C TYR A 429 12.28 -5.67 14.59
N TRP A 430 11.46 -4.64 14.60
CA TRP A 430 11.93 -3.26 14.62
C TRP A 430 10.96 -2.33 15.33
N GLY A 431 11.48 -1.30 15.97
CA GLY A 431 10.70 -0.20 16.50
C GLY A 431 10.70 0.98 15.53
N VAL A 432 9.59 1.70 15.43
CA VAL A 432 9.40 2.87 14.57
C VAL A 432 9.36 4.11 15.45
N PRO A 433 10.49 4.83 15.67
CA PRO A 433 10.65 5.73 16.82
C PRO A 433 9.68 6.91 16.84
N GLU A 434 9.43 7.55 15.68
CA GLU A 434 8.53 8.71 15.64
C GLU A 434 7.07 8.30 15.77
N HIS A 435 6.71 7.15 15.19
CA HIS A 435 5.39 6.55 15.38
C HIS A 435 5.15 6.13 16.84
N GLN A 436 6.15 5.57 17.53
CA GLN A 436 6.06 5.18 18.94
C GLN A 436 5.74 6.36 19.86
N LYS A 437 6.10 7.60 19.49
CA LYS A 437 5.73 8.80 20.25
C LYS A 437 4.22 9.04 20.23
N TRP A 438 3.57 8.76 19.10
CA TRP A 438 2.12 8.81 18.98
C TRP A 438 1.45 7.65 19.72
N VAL A 439 2.00 6.44 19.61
CA VAL A 439 1.49 5.24 20.30
C VAL A 439 1.45 5.41 21.82
N ASN A 440 2.47 6.04 22.41
CA ASN A 440 2.57 6.34 23.83
C ASN A 440 2.12 5.18 24.73
N ASN A 441 2.76 4.01 24.61
CA ASN A 441 2.42 2.79 25.35
C ASN A 441 0.94 2.36 25.19
N HIS A 442 0.44 2.36 23.96
CA HIS A 442 -0.92 1.97 23.55
C HIS A 442 -2.06 2.90 24.06
N GLU A 443 -1.72 4.12 24.47
CA GLU A 443 -2.71 5.17 24.73
C GLU A 443 -3.18 5.88 23.45
N TYR A 444 -2.33 5.91 22.40
CA TYR A 444 -2.61 6.50 21.09
C TYR A 444 -3.06 7.98 21.15
N ASP A 445 -2.55 8.70 22.14
CA ASP A 445 -2.91 10.10 22.41
C ASP A 445 -1.90 11.12 21.87
N GLY A 446 -0.76 10.63 21.36
CA GLY A 446 0.30 11.50 20.83
C GLY A 446 1.00 12.36 21.89
N ALA A 447 0.89 12.02 23.18
CA ALA A 447 1.43 12.85 24.27
C ALA A 447 2.96 13.02 24.23
N LYS A 448 3.66 12.16 23.50
CA LYS A 448 5.13 12.25 23.33
C LYS A 448 5.55 12.94 22.02
N LEU A 449 4.60 13.33 21.15
CA LEU A 449 4.89 14.06 19.92
C LEU A 449 5.42 15.47 20.25
N SER A 450 6.42 15.93 19.47
CA SER A 450 6.83 17.32 19.49
C SER A 450 5.72 18.25 18.96
N GLU A 451 5.81 19.54 19.23
CA GLU A 451 4.86 20.53 18.70
C GLU A 451 4.80 20.50 17.15
N ASP A 452 5.94 20.30 16.50
CA ASP A 452 6.02 20.21 15.04
C ASP A 452 5.31 18.96 14.51
N GLN A 453 5.50 17.82 15.15
CA GLN A 453 4.80 16.57 14.82
C GLN A 453 3.29 16.66 15.07
N GLN A 454 2.86 17.33 16.14
CA GLN A 454 1.45 17.58 16.40
C GLN A 454 0.83 18.45 15.29
N LYS A 455 1.55 19.49 14.82
CA LYS A 455 1.12 20.33 13.70
C LYS A 455 1.04 19.53 12.40
N LEU A 456 2.04 18.69 12.11
CA LEU A 456 2.05 17.84 10.92
C LEU A 456 0.85 16.88 10.93
N ARG A 457 0.65 16.18 12.04
CA ARG A 457 -0.51 15.30 12.20
C ARG A 457 -1.84 16.05 12.10
N GLY A 458 -1.88 17.28 12.62
CA GLY A 458 -3.01 18.19 12.46
C GLY A 458 -3.29 18.56 11.00
N PHE A 459 -2.25 18.77 10.19
CA PHE A 459 -2.41 18.97 8.74
C PHE A 459 -3.04 17.74 8.07
N TYR A 460 -2.53 16.51 8.34
CA TYR A 460 -3.12 15.30 7.81
C TYR A 460 -4.58 15.13 8.25
N HIS A 461 -4.88 15.38 9.51
CA HIS A 461 -6.25 15.37 10.03
C HIS A 461 -7.16 16.32 9.25
N ASN A 462 -6.76 17.59 9.08
CA ASN A 462 -7.57 18.58 8.37
C ASN A 462 -7.77 18.19 6.90
N LEU A 463 -6.71 17.75 6.22
CA LEU A 463 -6.78 17.34 4.82
C LEU A 463 -7.70 16.13 4.62
N LEU A 464 -7.49 15.06 5.36
CA LEU A 464 -8.26 13.82 5.19
C LEU A 464 -9.72 13.99 5.65
N THR A 465 -9.97 14.79 6.69
CA THR A 465 -11.32 15.16 7.13
C THR A 465 -12.02 16.02 6.08
N ALA A 466 -11.31 16.98 5.46
CA ALA A 466 -11.87 17.76 4.35
C ALA A 466 -12.25 16.82 3.18
N VAL A 467 -11.39 15.87 2.81
CA VAL A 467 -11.71 14.85 1.78
C VAL A 467 -12.91 14.00 2.18
N HIS A 468 -12.94 13.50 3.42
CA HIS A 468 -14.03 12.65 3.94
C HIS A 468 -15.39 13.36 3.91
N ASN A 469 -15.43 14.65 4.25
CA ASN A 469 -16.68 15.42 4.40
C ASN A 469 -17.13 16.12 3.11
N SER A 470 -16.23 16.28 2.10
CA SER A 470 -16.54 17.04 0.90
C SER A 470 -17.10 16.17 -0.22
N GLU A 471 -18.33 16.43 -0.65
CA GLU A 471 -18.93 15.78 -1.82
C GLU A 471 -18.10 16.03 -3.07
N ALA A 472 -17.65 17.29 -3.28
CA ALA A 472 -16.82 17.66 -4.43
C ALA A 472 -15.51 16.88 -4.51
N LEU A 473 -14.85 16.59 -3.39
CA LEU A 473 -13.59 15.83 -3.38
C LEU A 473 -13.80 14.31 -3.51
N LYS A 474 -14.97 13.80 -3.10
CA LYS A 474 -15.27 12.36 -3.20
C LYS A 474 -15.83 11.96 -4.55
N THR A 475 -16.77 12.73 -5.09
CA THR A 475 -17.56 12.35 -6.28
C THR A 475 -17.62 13.43 -7.34
N GLY A 476 -17.11 14.64 -7.05
CA GLY A 476 -17.22 15.79 -7.92
C GLY A 476 -16.39 15.68 -9.20
N ALA A 477 -16.78 16.46 -10.19
CA ALA A 477 -16.02 16.62 -11.42
C ALA A 477 -14.69 17.36 -11.15
N PHE A 478 -13.73 17.10 -12.02
CA PHE A 478 -12.43 17.76 -12.06
C PHE A 478 -12.38 18.75 -13.22
N TYR A 479 -11.81 19.93 -12.97
CA TYR A 479 -11.53 20.92 -14.01
C TYR A 479 -10.13 21.50 -13.81
N GLU A 480 -9.25 21.27 -14.77
CA GLU A 480 -7.88 21.76 -14.77
C GLU A 480 -7.88 23.30 -15.02
N LEU A 481 -7.07 24.03 -14.26
CA LEU A 481 -6.96 25.50 -14.35
C LEU A 481 -5.55 25.99 -14.71
N MET A 482 -4.63 25.11 -15.06
CA MET A 482 -3.26 25.45 -15.39
C MET A 482 -3.19 26.34 -16.64
N ILE A 483 -3.88 25.92 -17.73
CA ILE A 483 -3.90 26.66 -19.00
C ILE A 483 -4.47 28.08 -18.81
N ALA A 484 -5.53 28.20 -18.00
CA ALA A 484 -6.15 29.50 -17.75
C ALA A 484 -5.27 30.47 -16.94
N ASN A 485 -4.25 29.92 -16.26
CA ASN A 485 -3.39 30.68 -15.35
C ASN A 485 -1.92 30.74 -15.75
N GLU A 486 -1.47 30.00 -16.77
CA GLU A 486 -0.05 29.91 -17.16
C GLU A 486 0.61 31.25 -17.50
N HIS A 487 -0.18 32.25 -17.90
CA HIS A 487 0.29 33.60 -18.23
C HIS A 487 0.01 34.64 -17.14
N GLN A 488 -0.57 34.22 -15.98
CA GLN A 488 -0.81 35.16 -14.88
C GLN A 488 0.49 35.54 -14.17
N PRO A 489 0.63 36.80 -13.72
CA PRO A 489 1.80 37.19 -12.95
C PRO A 489 1.99 36.34 -11.70
N GLY A 490 3.22 35.88 -11.46
CA GLY A 490 3.59 35.03 -10.32
C GLY A 490 3.38 33.53 -10.52
N PHE A 491 2.72 33.13 -11.60
CA PHE A 491 2.57 31.71 -11.97
C PHE A 491 3.84 31.17 -12.64
N ASP A 492 4.23 29.96 -12.26
CA ASP A 492 5.28 29.17 -12.93
C ASP A 492 4.95 27.66 -12.90
N THR A 493 5.86 26.84 -13.42
CA THR A 493 5.66 25.39 -13.57
C THR A 493 5.77 24.60 -12.24
N ARG A 494 5.81 25.29 -11.11
CA ARG A 494 5.83 24.73 -9.77
C ARG A 494 4.52 24.97 -9.01
N GLN A 495 3.54 25.63 -9.61
CA GLN A 495 2.18 25.68 -9.08
C GLN A 495 1.29 24.67 -9.81
N TYR A 496 0.27 24.19 -9.10
CA TYR A 496 -0.76 23.36 -9.67
C TYR A 496 -2.13 23.82 -9.21
N ILE A 497 -3.05 24.07 -10.15
CA ILE A 497 -4.34 24.69 -9.86
C ILE A 497 -5.44 23.91 -10.58
N TYR A 498 -6.50 23.56 -9.85
CA TYR A 498 -7.69 22.90 -10.39
C TYR A 498 -8.92 23.14 -9.51
N LEU A 499 -10.08 22.86 -10.07
CA LEU A 499 -11.37 22.90 -9.38
C LEU A 499 -11.95 21.50 -9.25
N ARG A 500 -12.43 21.20 -8.06
CA ARG A 500 -13.33 20.05 -7.80
C ARG A 500 -14.72 20.59 -7.53
N TYR A 501 -15.74 20.05 -8.20
CA TYR A 501 -17.08 20.61 -8.06
C TYR A 501 -18.21 19.59 -8.25
N THR A 502 -19.30 19.81 -7.54
CA THR A 502 -20.64 19.24 -7.77
C THR A 502 -21.62 20.39 -8.03
N ASN A 503 -22.90 20.07 -8.13
CA ASN A 503 -23.93 21.12 -8.23
C ASN A 503 -23.98 21.99 -6.96
N ASN A 504 -23.61 21.44 -5.79
CA ASN A 504 -23.79 22.07 -4.49
C ASN A 504 -22.49 22.57 -3.85
N GLN A 505 -21.34 22.05 -4.25
CA GLN A 505 -20.05 22.36 -3.62
C GLN A 505 -18.95 22.60 -4.67
N ARG A 506 -18.10 23.55 -4.40
CA ARG A 506 -16.98 23.93 -5.26
C ARG A 506 -15.75 24.14 -4.39
N ILE A 507 -14.65 23.49 -4.74
CA ILE A 507 -13.38 23.59 -4.01
C ILE A 507 -12.29 23.90 -5.03
N LEU A 508 -11.75 25.10 -4.97
CA LEU A 508 -10.59 25.52 -5.73
C LEU A 508 -9.33 25.08 -4.99
N VAL A 509 -8.56 24.22 -5.63
CA VAL A 509 -7.31 23.68 -5.08
C VAL A 509 -6.14 24.42 -5.71
N ILE A 510 -5.30 25.03 -4.88
CA ILE A 510 -4.15 25.82 -5.31
C ILE A 510 -2.91 25.32 -4.57
N ILE A 511 -1.87 24.95 -5.30
CA ILE A 511 -0.70 24.25 -4.77
C ILE A 511 0.59 24.95 -5.20
N ASN A 512 1.54 25.04 -4.29
CA ASN A 512 2.86 25.65 -4.49
C ASN A 512 3.98 24.69 -4.11
N PHE A 513 4.69 24.15 -5.09
CA PHE A 513 5.91 23.35 -4.92
C PHE A 513 7.19 24.20 -4.89
N ASN A 514 7.08 25.52 -4.98
CA ASN A 514 8.25 26.41 -4.88
C ASN A 514 8.80 26.44 -3.45
N ARG A 515 10.11 26.56 -3.34
CA ARG A 515 10.83 26.79 -2.07
C ARG A 515 10.67 28.22 -1.52
N GLY A 516 9.91 29.07 -2.19
CA GLY A 516 9.57 30.44 -1.78
C GLY A 516 8.07 30.72 -1.87
N GLU A 517 7.65 31.77 -1.17
CA GLU A 517 6.28 32.29 -1.24
C GLU A 517 5.92 32.70 -2.68
N ARG A 518 4.66 32.46 -3.05
CA ARG A 518 4.08 32.94 -4.32
C ARG A 518 2.79 33.70 -4.07
N ARG A 519 2.63 34.80 -4.81
CA ARG A 519 1.39 35.60 -4.84
C ARG A 519 0.80 35.49 -6.22
N LEU A 520 -0.45 35.06 -6.29
CA LEU A 520 -1.15 34.78 -7.54
C LEU A 520 -2.54 35.42 -7.52
N THR A 521 -3.01 35.83 -8.70
CA THR A 521 -4.44 36.01 -8.95
C THR A 521 -4.93 34.83 -9.76
N VAL A 522 -5.62 33.90 -9.11
CA VAL A 522 -6.14 32.70 -9.76
C VAL A 522 -7.40 33.05 -10.53
N LYS A 523 -7.38 32.83 -11.85
CA LYS A 523 -8.49 33.06 -12.76
C LYS A 523 -9.31 31.79 -12.99
N LEU A 524 -10.63 31.96 -13.00
CA LEU A 524 -11.58 30.96 -13.46
C LEU A 524 -12.12 31.38 -14.84
N PRO A 525 -12.05 30.52 -15.86
CA PRO A 525 -12.56 30.83 -17.20
C PRO A 525 -14.05 31.19 -17.20
N GLU A 526 -14.45 32.09 -18.12
CA GLU A 526 -15.82 32.62 -18.15
C GLU A 526 -16.85 31.55 -18.51
N ASP A 527 -16.50 30.62 -19.37
CA ASP A 527 -17.33 29.45 -19.70
C ASP A 527 -17.56 28.55 -18.48
N LEU A 528 -16.53 28.33 -17.66
CA LEU A 528 -16.63 27.60 -16.40
C LEU A 528 -17.53 28.34 -15.41
N LEU A 529 -17.34 29.65 -15.23
CA LEU A 529 -18.19 30.46 -14.35
C LEU A 529 -19.65 30.45 -14.79
N THR A 530 -19.91 30.50 -16.08
CA THR A 530 -21.25 30.36 -16.67
C THR A 530 -21.86 29.00 -16.39
N LYS A 531 -21.09 27.92 -16.65
CA LYS A 531 -21.50 26.55 -16.36
C LYS A 531 -21.85 26.33 -14.89
N LEU A 532 -21.09 26.93 -14.00
CA LEU A 532 -21.29 26.84 -12.54
C LEU A 532 -22.33 27.84 -12.00
N ASN A 533 -22.86 28.70 -12.84
CA ASN A 533 -23.75 29.82 -12.47
C ASN A 533 -23.13 30.69 -11.35
N GLN A 534 -21.87 31.10 -11.55
CA GLN A 534 -21.12 31.89 -10.57
C GLN A 534 -20.80 33.28 -11.12
N SER A 535 -21.05 34.32 -10.29
CA SER A 535 -20.76 35.74 -10.61
C SER A 535 -20.71 36.57 -9.35
N GLY A 536 -20.15 37.79 -9.47
CA GLY A 536 -20.12 38.79 -8.41
C GLY A 536 -19.22 38.42 -7.23
N HIS A 537 -19.47 39.08 -6.11
CA HIS A 537 -18.73 38.88 -4.87
C HIS A 537 -18.77 37.43 -4.38
N LYS A 538 -17.59 36.92 -3.96
CA LYS A 538 -17.46 35.59 -3.33
C LYS A 538 -16.59 35.67 -2.09
N GLN A 539 -16.99 34.88 -1.09
CA GLN A 539 -16.14 34.53 0.04
C GLN A 539 -15.69 33.07 -0.12
N PHE A 540 -14.39 32.85 0.02
CA PHE A 540 -13.75 31.54 0.04
C PHE A 540 -13.34 31.18 1.46
N THR A 541 -13.48 29.93 1.83
CA THR A 541 -12.96 29.41 3.10
C THR A 541 -11.94 28.32 2.82
N ASP A 542 -10.72 28.48 3.30
CA ASP A 542 -9.71 27.42 3.22
C ASP A 542 -10.04 26.29 4.21
N LEU A 543 -10.30 25.11 3.70
CA LEU A 543 -10.67 23.95 4.51
C LEU A 543 -9.52 23.41 5.38
N LEU A 544 -8.26 23.78 5.06
CA LEU A 544 -7.09 23.34 5.82
C LEU A 544 -6.82 24.24 7.04
N SER A 545 -7.01 25.54 6.90
CA SER A 545 -6.66 26.53 7.93
C SER A 545 -7.86 27.26 8.53
N GLY A 546 -9.01 27.22 7.88
CA GLY A 546 -10.19 28.01 8.22
C GLY A 546 -10.08 29.49 7.80
N ALA A 547 -8.99 29.90 7.14
CA ALA A 547 -8.79 31.27 6.67
C ALA A 547 -9.84 31.65 5.61
N LYS A 548 -10.23 32.94 5.61
CA LYS A 548 -11.23 33.46 4.68
C LYS A 548 -10.60 34.42 3.69
N PHE A 549 -11.00 34.27 2.42
CA PHE A 549 -10.58 35.11 1.30
C PHE A 549 -11.83 35.69 0.64
N ASN A 550 -11.72 36.91 0.11
CA ASN A 550 -12.84 37.55 -0.58
C ASN A 550 -12.40 38.06 -1.95
N THR A 551 -13.30 38.03 -2.91
CA THR A 551 -13.15 38.78 -4.17
C THR A 551 -14.42 39.57 -4.44
N ASP A 552 -14.27 40.83 -4.91
CA ASP A 552 -15.41 41.71 -5.25
C ASP A 552 -16.21 41.15 -6.43
N ASP A 553 -15.50 40.53 -7.39
CA ASP A 553 -16.12 39.81 -8.50
C ASP A 553 -15.24 38.61 -8.87
N ILE A 554 -15.81 37.41 -8.82
CA ILE A 554 -15.11 36.15 -9.15
C ILE A 554 -14.54 36.15 -10.58
N LYS A 555 -15.09 36.96 -11.49
CA LYS A 555 -14.56 37.15 -12.84
C LYS A 555 -13.16 37.79 -12.84
N ASN A 556 -12.84 38.58 -11.80
CA ASN A 556 -11.51 39.17 -11.62
C ASN A 556 -10.49 38.17 -11.04
N GLY A 557 -10.96 36.97 -10.63
CA GLY A 557 -10.17 35.95 -9.96
C GLY A 557 -10.09 36.16 -8.45
N VAL A 558 -9.34 35.29 -7.78
CA VAL A 558 -9.07 35.35 -6.35
C VAL A 558 -7.58 35.57 -6.10
N GLU A 559 -7.22 36.58 -5.32
CA GLU A 559 -5.84 36.83 -4.91
C GLU A 559 -5.48 35.96 -3.72
N VAL A 560 -4.36 35.26 -3.83
CA VAL A 560 -3.85 34.37 -2.78
C VAL A 560 -2.35 34.57 -2.59
N SER A 561 -1.89 34.38 -1.36
CA SER A 561 -0.47 34.27 -0.99
C SER A 561 -0.25 32.85 -0.47
N LEU A 562 0.60 32.11 -1.16
CA LEU A 562 0.95 30.71 -0.87
C LEU A 562 2.35 30.65 -0.27
N PRO A 563 2.52 30.23 0.97
CA PRO A 563 3.84 29.93 1.53
C PRO A 563 4.62 28.94 0.65
N ALA A 564 5.92 28.83 0.91
CA ALA A 564 6.74 27.79 0.30
C ALA A 564 6.18 26.40 0.62
N MET A 565 6.22 25.48 -0.35
CA MET A 565 5.81 24.10 -0.18
C MET A 565 4.46 23.94 0.55
N SER A 566 3.41 24.54 0.00
CA SER A 566 2.08 24.59 0.62
C SER A 566 0.95 24.45 -0.40
N GLY A 567 -0.28 24.49 0.09
CA GLY A 567 -1.47 24.58 -0.75
C GLY A 567 -2.70 24.97 0.06
N MET A 568 -3.79 25.24 -0.65
CA MET A 568 -5.09 25.66 -0.10
C MET A 568 -6.22 24.89 -0.75
N LEU A 569 -7.27 24.65 0.02
CA LEU A 569 -8.55 24.06 -0.43
C LEU A 569 -9.65 25.11 -0.21
N LEU A 570 -9.88 25.99 -1.17
CA LEU A 570 -10.78 27.13 -1.07
C LEU A 570 -12.20 26.73 -1.49
N GLU A 571 -13.08 26.51 -0.52
CA GLU A 571 -14.51 26.29 -0.74
C GLU A 571 -15.26 27.62 -0.94
N PHE A 572 -16.22 27.66 -1.94
CA PHE A 572 -17.01 28.85 -2.26
C PHE A 572 -18.38 28.54 -2.87
#